data_1c76010807c27d0559e2c444e49fd7a3
#
_entry.id   1c76010807c27d0559e2c444e49fd7a3
#
_cell.length_a   1.000
_cell.length_b   1.000
_cell.length_c   1.000
_cell.angle_alpha   90.00
_cell.angle_beta   90.00
_cell.angle_gamma   90.00
#
_symmetry.space_group_name_H-M   'P 1'
#
loop_
_entity.id
_entity.type
_entity.pdbx_description
1 polymer ?
#
loop_
_entity_poly.entity_id
_entity_poly.type
_entity_poly.pdbx_seq_one_letter_code
_entity_poly.pdbx_strand_id
1 'polypeptide(L)'
;MSVVDMVWPDQSNHHGTLFGGAALAALDRLAFIMGSKVLRGTVVTAAVSRLDFAAPAPAGHLIECNAEVVHRGRRSVTLKTELVAEALLTGERTRCLSGDFVMVRQQAPEETSSALAPTAADAGGFLQEISDRTVVRLAEIVFPGHANHRGILHGGPAMAWLAKAGFVAATRHMRRTVVMASSERMDFVAPAHVGEVVEVIAHVTRVGNRSITVQADMWSESPVTGARRLCTSSSLVYVSVDH
;
A
#
# COMPACT_ATOMS: atom_id res chain seq x y z
N MET A 1 13.74 9.87 12.36
CA MET A 1 14.63 9.13 11.45
C MET A 1 14.36 9.60 10.04
N SER A 2 15.39 9.87 9.27
CA SER A 2 15.27 10.33 7.89
C SER A 2 16.05 9.40 6.97
N VAL A 3 15.54 9.17 5.76
CA VAL A 3 16.23 8.48 4.67
C VAL A 3 16.02 9.30 3.41
N VAL A 4 17.09 9.55 2.68
CA VAL A 4 17.08 10.28 1.42
C VAL A 4 17.26 9.32 0.26
N ASP A 5 16.49 9.50 -0.79
CA ASP A 5 16.56 8.79 -2.06
C ASP A 5 16.24 9.77 -3.19
N MET A 6 16.13 9.29 -4.40
CA MET A 6 15.77 10.08 -5.57
C MET A 6 14.52 9.49 -6.23
N VAL A 7 13.75 10.33 -6.90
CA VAL A 7 12.66 9.85 -7.76
C VAL A 7 13.26 9.33 -9.07
N TRP A 8 13.41 8.01 -9.17
CA TRP A 8 13.94 7.34 -10.34
C TRP A 8 12.89 7.20 -11.45
N PRO A 9 13.27 7.19 -12.72
CA PRO A 9 12.34 7.06 -13.85
C PRO A 9 11.46 5.80 -13.80
N ASP A 10 11.97 4.67 -13.32
CA ASP A 10 11.27 3.40 -13.19
C ASP A 10 10.22 3.39 -12.07
N GLN A 11 10.30 4.36 -11.16
CA GLN A 11 9.32 4.59 -10.09
C GLN A 11 8.30 5.68 -10.45
N SER A 12 8.44 6.27 -11.64
CA SER A 12 7.61 7.40 -12.07
C SER A 12 6.41 6.93 -12.88
N ASN A 13 5.32 7.69 -12.77
CA ASN A 13 4.17 7.55 -13.66
C ASN A 13 4.44 8.28 -15.00
N HIS A 14 3.48 8.21 -15.93
CA HIS A 14 3.60 8.82 -17.25
C HIS A 14 3.57 10.37 -17.24
N HIS A 15 3.35 11.01 -16.10
CA HIS A 15 3.52 12.46 -15.89
C HIS A 15 4.92 12.84 -15.44
N GLY A 16 5.83 11.88 -15.29
CA GLY A 16 7.16 12.12 -14.75
C GLY A 16 7.16 12.46 -13.26
N THR A 17 6.19 11.97 -12.50
CA THR A 17 6.14 12.11 -11.03
C THR A 17 6.13 10.76 -10.36
N LEU A 18 6.61 10.68 -9.13
CA LEU A 18 6.65 9.45 -8.33
C LEU A 18 5.28 8.79 -8.29
N PHE A 19 5.22 7.51 -8.67
CA PHE A 19 3.98 6.74 -8.59
C PHE A 19 3.55 6.56 -7.12
N GLY A 20 2.27 6.75 -6.82
CA GLY A 20 1.75 6.68 -5.45
C GLY A 20 2.12 5.37 -4.73
N GLY A 21 2.04 4.23 -5.43
CA GLY A 21 2.46 2.94 -4.86
C GLY A 21 3.95 2.88 -4.50
N ALA A 22 4.82 3.51 -5.27
CA ALA A 22 6.26 3.59 -4.97
C ALA A 22 6.53 4.49 -3.75
N ALA A 23 5.79 5.62 -3.63
CA ALA A 23 5.84 6.48 -2.47
C ALA A 23 5.43 5.74 -1.17
N LEU A 24 4.35 4.97 -1.23
CA LEU A 24 3.88 4.14 -0.11
C LEU A 24 4.92 3.09 0.29
N ALA A 25 5.54 2.43 -0.69
CA ALA A 25 6.59 1.44 -0.44
C ALA A 25 7.83 2.05 0.22
N ALA A 26 8.20 3.29 -0.14
CA ALA A 26 9.32 4.00 0.48
C ALA A 26 9.04 4.32 1.95
N LEU A 27 7.83 4.83 2.28
CA LEU A 27 7.44 5.11 3.66
C LEU A 27 7.31 3.84 4.49
N ASP A 28 6.75 2.76 3.95
CA ASP A 28 6.66 1.47 4.64
C ASP A 28 8.04 0.88 4.97
N ARG A 29 8.99 0.98 4.04
CA ARG A 29 10.37 0.55 4.28
C ARG A 29 11.01 1.31 5.44
N LEU A 30 10.83 2.63 5.50
CA LEU A 30 11.32 3.46 6.61
C LEU A 30 10.62 3.08 7.91
N ALA A 31 9.29 2.89 7.89
CA ALA A 31 8.50 2.47 9.05
C ALA A 31 8.95 1.10 9.57
N PHE A 32 9.23 0.15 8.68
CA PHE A 32 9.77 -1.16 9.05
C PHE A 32 11.12 -1.05 9.75
N ILE A 33 12.06 -0.27 9.19
CA ILE A 33 13.41 -0.08 9.77
C ILE A 33 13.30 0.56 11.15
N MET A 34 12.54 1.65 11.26
CA MET A 34 12.37 2.36 12.53
C MET A 34 11.61 1.53 13.56
N GLY A 35 10.54 0.87 13.16
CA GLY A 35 9.74 -0.02 14.01
C GLY A 35 10.57 -1.18 14.57
N SER A 36 11.39 -1.83 13.71
CA SER A 36 12.31 -2.90 14.12
C SER A 36 13.34 -2.42 15.12
N LYS A 37 13.89 -1.20 14.91
CA LYS A 37 14.87 -0.59 15.82
C LYS A 37 14.23 -0.25 17.18
N VAL A 38 13.03 0.31 17.20
CA VAL A 38 12.33 0.74 18.42
C VAL A 38 11.85 -0.46 19.23
N LEU A 39 11.27 -1.47 18.58
CA LEU A 39 10.70 -2.66 19.21
C LEU A 39 11.72 -3.78 19.43
N ARG A 40 12.94 -3.62 18.92
CA ARG A 40 14.02 -4.63 19.03
C ARG A 40 13.59 -6.01 18.54
N GLY A 41 13.06 -6.10 17.31
CA GLY A 41 12.63 -7.35 16.70
C GLY A 41 12.00 -7.17 15.33
N THR A 42 11.65 -8.29 14.70
CA THR A 42 10.93 -8.26 13.42
C THR A 42 9.55 -7.68 13.62
N VAL A 43 9.21 -6.73 12.78
CA VAL A 43 7.88 -6.11 12.77
C VAL A 43 7.17 -6.41 11.47
N VAL A 44 5.86 -6.20 11.49
CA VAL A 44 5.00 -6.14 10.30
C VAL A 44 4.18 -4.87 10.37
N THR A 45 3.76 -4.39 9.22
CA THR A 45 2.77 -3.33 9.12
C THR A 45 1.40 -3.91 9.48
N ALA A 46 0.82 -3.42 10.57
CA ALA A 46 -0.49 -3.87 11.04
C ALA A 46 -1.60 -2.95 10.53
N ALA A 47 -1.33 -1.66 10.44
CA ALA A 47 -2.27 -0.69 9.89
C ALA A 47 -1.53 0.54 9.34
N VAL A 48 -2.18 1.20 8.41
CA VAL A 48 -1.78 2.52 7.91
C VAL A 48 -3.00 3.43 8.02
N SER A 49 -2.82 4.64 8.55
CA SER A 49 -3.90 5.62 8.63
C SER A 49 -4.32 6.10 7.25
N ARG A 50 -5.31 6.99 7.19
CA ARG A 50 -5.57 7.73 5.96
C ARG A 50 -4.28 8.40 5.49
N LEU A 51 -3.98 8.25 4.19
CA LEU A 51 -2.84 8.86 3.52
C LEU A 51 -3.33 9.97 2.59
N ASP A 52 -2.69 11.13 2.66
CA ASP A 52 -3.01 12.28 1.82
C ASP A 52 -1.82 12.67 0.95
N PHE A 53 -2.03 12.63 -0.36
CA PHE A 53 -1.06 13.04 -1.38
C PHE A 53 -1.29 14.52 -1.68
N ALA A 54 -0.49 15.37 -1.04
CA ALA A 54 -0.66 16.83 -1.09
C ALA A 54 -0.05 17.47 -2.35
N ALA A 55 1.05 16.90 -2.87
CA ALA A 55 1.75 17.41 -4.04
C ALA A 55 2.49 16.31 -4.79
N PRO A 56 2.75 16.44 -6.09
CA PRO A 56 3.59 15.51 -6.84
C PRO A 56 5.07 15.64 -6.44
N ALA A 57 5.79 14.52 -6.51
CA ALA A 57 7.26 14.49 -6.43
C ALA A 57 7.81 14.24 -7.83
N PRO A 58 8.37 15.25 -8.53
CA PRO A 58 8.86 15.09 -9.90
C PRO A 58 10.05 14.13 -10.02
N ALA A 59 10.16 13.43 -11.15
CA ALA A 59 11.33 12.62 -11.47
C ALA A 59 12.62 13.47 -11.44
N GLY A 60 13.69 12.91 -10.90
CA GLY A 60 14.95 13.60 -10.72
C GLY A 60 15.04 14.52 -9.49
N HIS A 61 13.95 14.69 -8.73
CA HIS A 61 14.02 15.35 -7.41
C HIS A 61 14.55 14.36 -6.36
N LEU A 62 15.20 14.89 -5.32
CA LEU A 62 15.44 14.12 -4.10
C LEU A 62 14.10 13.90 -3.39
N ILE A 63 13.97 12.77 -2.71
CA ILE A 63 12.91 12.52 -1.75
C ILE A 63 13.53 12.26 -0.39
N GLU A 64 13.02 12.94 0.62
CA GLU A 64 13.34 12.69 2.01
C GLU A 64 12.12 12.08 2.70
N CYS A 65 12.27 10.83 3.13
CA CYS A 65 11.27 10.13 3.93
C CYS A 65 11.61 10.30 5.40
N ASN A 66 10.71 10.88 6.17
CA ASN A 66 10.86 11.13 7.60
C ASN A 66 9.90 10.24 8.39
N ALA A 67 10.36 9.75 9.56
CA ALA A 67 9.53 9.04 10.51
C ALA A 67 9.86 9.44 11.95
N GLU A 68 8.82 9.63 12.75
CA GLU A 68 8.92 9.88 14.19
C GLU A 68 7.98 8.96 14.98
N VAL A 69 8.36 8.61 16.21
CA VAL A 69 7.51 7.83 17.11
C VAL A 69 6.48 8.75 17.75
N VAL A 70 5.20 8.51 17.50
CA VAL A 70 4.10 9.25 18.13
C VAL A 70 3.44 8.46 19.25
N HIS A 71 3.48 7.13 19.18
CA HIS A 71 3.00 6.27 20.26
C HIS A 71 3.80 4.98 20.32
N ARG A 72 4.08 4.49 21.54
CA ARG A 72 4.74 3.21 21.79
C ARG A 72 3.96 2.38 22.78
N GLY A 73 3.44 1.24 22.31
CA GLY A 73 2.85 0.20 23.13
C GLY A 73 3.87 -0.89 23.53
N ARG A 74 3.38 -1.93 24.19
CA ARG A 74 4.24 -3.06 24.60
C ARG A 74 4.82 -3.84 23.41
N ARG A 75 4.07 -3.98 22.32
CA ARG A 75 4.42 -4.76 21.11
C ARG A 75 4.18 -3.99 19.82
N SER A 76 3.75 -2.74 19.91
CA SER A 76 3.44 -1.91 18.75
C SER A 76 4.10 -0.55 18.86
N VAL A 77 4.31 0.08 17.72
CA VAL A 77 4.73 1.47 17.62
C VAL A 77 3.94 2.14 16.51
N THR A 78 3.43 3.33 16.77
CA THR A 78 2.85 4.19 15.73
C THR A 78 3.89 5.21 15.32
N LEU A 79 4.14 5.28 14.04
CA LEU A 79 5.12 6.14 13.39
C LEU A 79 4.37 7.13 12.51
N LYS A 80 4.49 8.42 12.81
CA LYS A 80 4.10 9.47 11.87
C LYS A 80 5.16 9.57 10.79
N THR A 81 4.74 9.51 9.54
CA THR A 81 5.64 9.53 8.39
C THR A 81 5.27 10.64 7.42
N GLU A 82 6.27 11.16 6.73
CA GLU A 82 6.10 12.09 5.64
C GLU A 82 7.15 11.87 4.56
N LEU A 83 6.80 12.20 3.33
CA LEU A 83 7.70 12.26 2.18
C LEU A 83 7.72 13.70 1.67
N VAL A 84 8.94 14.26 1.61
CA VAL A 84 9.21 15.60 1.11
C VAL A 84 10.06 15.48 -0.15
N ALA A 85 9.63 16.11 -1.24
CA ALA A 85 10.44 16.28 -2.44
C ALA A 85 11.29 17.55 -2.35
N GLU A 86 12.53 17.48 -2.84
CA GLU A 86 13.46 18.60 -2.90
C GLU A 86 14.00 18.78 -4.32
N ALA A 87 13.82 19.97 -4.89
CA ALA A 87 14.35 20.30 -6.20
C ALA A 87 15.87 20.49 -6.14
N LEU A 88 16.65 19.73 -6.94
CA LEU A 88 18.10 19.73 -6.88
C LEU A 88 18.74 21.09 -7.13
N LEU A 89 18.14 21.90 -8.02
CA LEU A 89 18.75 23.18 -8.43
C LEU A 89 18.40 24.34 -7.51
N THR A 90 17.18 24.35 -6.96
CA THR A 90 16.67 25.47 -6.16
C THR A 90 16.67 25.18 -4.67
N GLY A 91 16.75 23.90 -4.28
CA GLY A 91 16.59 23.46 -2.88
C GLY A 91 15.15 23.63 -2.37
N GLU A 92 14.18 23.96 -3.25
CA GLU A 92 12.78 24.07 -2.86
C GLU A 92 12.24 22.74 -2.36
N ARG A 93 11.59 22.77 -1.21
CA ARG A 93 11.08 21.58 -0.52
C ARG A 93 9.56 21.59 -0.48
N THR A 94 8.95 20.49 -0.92
CA THR A 94 7.51 20.32 -0.98
C THR A 94 7.09 19.04 -0.29
N ARG A 95 6.19 19.11 0.69
CA ARG A 95 5.61 17.90 1.31
C ARG A 95 4.63 17.26 0.33
N CYS A 96 4.93 16.01 -0.04
CA CYS A 96 4.17 15.28 -1.04
C CYS A 96 3.17 14.28 -0.45
N LEU A 97 3.54 13.61 0.65
CA LEU A 97 2.74 12.54 1.24
C LEU A 97 2.93 12.52 2.76
N SER A 98 1.88 12.21 3.50
CA SER A 98 1.95 11.98 4.95
C SER A 98 0.91 10.97 5.41
N GLY A 99 1.21 10.29 6.53
CA GLY A 99 0.33 9.34 7.20
C GLY A 99 1.03 8.60 8.33
N ASP A 100 0.25 7.84 9.10
CA ASP A 100 0.76 7.11 10.25
C ASP A 100 0.79 5.61 9.94
N PHE A 101 1.90 4.97 10.32
CA PHE A 101 2.11 3.52 10.19
C PHE A 101 2.12 2.88 11.58
N VAL A 102 1.31 1.86 11.77
CA VAL A 102 1.31 1.04 12.98
C VAL A 102 2.11 -0.22 12.71
N MET A 103 3.28 -0.32 13.35
CA MET A 103 4.15 -1.49 13.26
C MET A 103 3.98 -2.37 14.49
N VAL A 104 3.86 -3.67 14.31
CA VAL A 104 3.67 -4.64 15.39
C VAL A 104 4.80 -5.67 15.37
N ARG A 105 5.43 -5.88 16.54
CA ARG A 105 6.46 -6.93 16.69
C ARG A 105 5.82 -8.30 16.61
N GLN A 106 6.30 -9.11 15.67
CA GLN A 106 5.93 -10.51 15.57
C GLN A 106 6.47 -11.30 16.76
N GLN A 107 5.64 -12.19 17.31
CA GLN A 107 6.13 -13.25 18.20
C GLN A 107 6.87 -14.31 17.38
N ALA A 108 7.83 -14.99 18.02
CA ALA A 108 8.30 -16.26 17.48
C ALA A 108 7.07 -17.19 17.30
N PRO A 109 7.03 -18.03 16.28
CA PRO A 109 5.97 -19.02 16.17
C PRO A 109 6.07 -19.89 17.43
N GLU A 110 5.16 -19.70 18.38
CA GLU A 110 4.78 -20.79 19.26
C GLU A 110 4.01 -21.76 18.37
N GLU A 111 4.39 -23.01 18.40
CA GLU A 111 3.62 -24.10 17.82
C GLU A 111 2.24 -24.08 18.48
N THR A 112 1.33 -23.33 17.95
CA THR A 112 -0.04 -23.28 18.45
C THR A 112 -1.02 -23.15 17.30
N SER A 113 -1.68 -24.28 17.11
CA SER A 113 -3.11 -24.40 16.83
C SER A 113 -3.69 -23.45 15.80
N SER A 114 -3.96 -24.02 14.66
CA SER A 114 -5.10 -23.72 13.79
C SER A 114 -6.22 -22.95 14.52
N ALA A 115 -6.10 -21.64 14.59
CA ALA A 115 -7.26 -20.79 14.76
C ALA A 115 -7.92 -20.71 13.38
N LEU A 116 -9.08 -21.30 13.25
CA LEU A 116 -9.97 -21.24 12.12
C LEU A 116 -10.06 -19.80 11.62
N ALA A 117 -9.45 -19.54 10.47
CA ALA A 117 -9.76 -18.34 9.69
C ALA A 117 -11.29 -18.36 9.42
N PRO A 118 -11.96 -17.22 9.45
CA PRO A 118 -13.34 -17.17 9.01
C PRO A 118 -13.40 -17.73 7.60
N THR A 119 -14.13 -18.82 7.45
CA THR A 119 -14.50 -19.41 6.16
C THR A 119 -15.04 -18.30 5.29
N ALA A 120 -14.48 -18.16 4.10
CA ALA A 120 -15.01 -17.29 3.06
C ALA A 120 -16.46 -17.71 2.75
N ALA A 121 -17.40 -17.13 3.48
CA ALA A 121 -18.79 -17.14 3.07
C ALA A 121 -18.90 -16.22 1.85
N ASP A 122 -19.13 -16.84 0.71
CA ASP A 122 -19.72 -16.26 -0.51
C ASP A 122 -19.44 -14.78 -0.83
N ALA A 123 -18.26 -14.50 -1.37
CA ALA A 123 -18.06 -13.31 -2.20
C ALA A 123 -18.72 -13.46 -3.59
N GLY A 124 -19.44 -14.54 -3.83
CA GLY A 124 -20.08 -14.84 -5.12
C GLY A 124 -21.36 -14.04 -5.40
N GLY A 125 -22.01 -13.49 -4.36
CA GLY A 125 -23.30 -12.84 -4.49
C GLY A 125 -23.29 -11.33 -4.76
N PHE A 126 -22.19 -10.64 -4.53
CA PHE A 126 -22.13 -9.17 -4.59
C PHE A 126 -21.62 -8.60 -5.93
N LEU A 127 -21.14 -9.43 -6.83
CA LEU A 127 -20.50 -8.99 -8.08
C LEU A 127 -21.42 -9.03 -9.32
N GLN A 128 -22.70 -9.34 -9.16
CA GLN A 128 -23.58 -9.59 -10.30
C GLN A 128 -24.19 -8.32 -10.94
N GLU A 129 -23.99 -7.13 -10.36
CA GLU A 129 -24.51 -5.85 -10.90
C GLU A 129 -23.47 -4.82 -11.33
N ILE A 130 -22.16 -5.07 -11.09
CA ILE A 130 -21.12 -4.16 -11.55
C ILE A 130 -20.72 -4.56 -12.96
N SER A 131 -20.96 -3.68 -13.94
CA SER A 131 -20.49 -3.86 -15.31
C SER A 131 -19.08 -4.42 -15.34
N ASP A 132 -18.87 -5.55 -16.00
CA ASP A 132 -17.61 -6.34 -16.06
C ASP A 132 -16.36 -5.51 -16.48
N ARG A 133 -16.58 -4.33 -17.06
CA ARG A 133 -15.53 -3.39 -17.50
C ARG A 133 -14.87 -2.58 -16.38
N THR A 134 -15.44 -2.56 -15.18
CA THR A 134 -14.96 -1.74 -14.05
C THR A 134 -14.22 -2.54 -12.99
N VAL A 135 -14.24 -3.86 -13.07
CA VAL A 135 -13.50 -4.73 -12.16
C VAL A 135 -12.11 -5.02 -12.75
N VAL A 136 -11.09 -4.75 -11.97
CA VAL A 136 -9.70 -5.09 -12.31
C VAL A 136 -9.22 -6.18 -11.37
N ARG A 137 -8.64 -7.24 -11.92
CA ARG A 137 -7.95 -8.28 -11.19
C ARG A 137 -6.47 -8.23 -11.54
N LEU A 138 -5.63 -8.17 -10.53
CA LEU A 138 -4.18 -8.20 -10.65
C LEU A 138 -3.69 -9.35 -9.81
N ALA A 139 -2.92 -10.26 -10.42
CA ALA A 139 -2.30 -11.38 -9.70
C ALA A 139 -0.79 -11.19 -9.64
N GLU A 140 -0.22 -11.45 -8.48
CA GLU A 140 1.21 -11.38 -8.20
C GLU A 140 1.64 -12.60 -7.39
N ILE A 141 2.91 -12.97 -7.47
CA ILE A 141 3.49 -14.01 -6.62
C ILE A 141 4.34 -13.32 -5.55
N VAL A 142 4.23 -13.76 -4.31
CA VAL A 142 5.08 -13.27 -3.23
C VAL A 142 6.47 -13.88 -3.37
N PHE A 143 7.39 -13.15 -4.00
CA PHE A 143 8.80 -13.53 -4.05
C PHE A 143 9.55 -13.14 -2.78
N PRO A 144 10.72 -13.77 -2.49
CA PRO A 144 11.53 -13.40 -1.32
C PRO A 144 11.89 -11.92 -1.24
N GLY A 145 12.06 -11.23 -2.38
CA GLY A 145 12.33 -9.79 -2.43
C GLY A 145 11.17 -8.89 -1.99
N HIS A 146 9.96 -9.44 -1.91
CA HIS A 146 8.77 -8.74 -1.43
C HIS A 146 8.52 -8.94 0.07
N ALA A 147 9.29 -9.82 0.71
CA ALA A 147 8.99 -10.30 2.06
C ALA A 147 10.11 -9.98 3.06
N ASN A 148 9.75 -9.97 4.34
CA ASN A 148 10.70 -9.91 5.42
C ASN A 148 11.44 -11.26 5.60
N HIS A 149 12.44 -11.31 6.49
CA HIS A 149 13.25 -12.51 6.75
C HIS A 149 12.46 -13.70 7.37
N ARG A 150 11.17 -13.52 7.67
CA ARG A 150 10.25 -14.60 8.06
C ARG A 150 9.33 -15.05 6.93
N GLY A 151 9.58 -14.58 5.70
CA GLY A 151 8.80 -14.93 4.54
C GLY A 151 7.40 -14.30 4.50
N ILE A 152 7.16 -13.21 5.24
CA ILE A 152 5.89 -12.50 5.22
C ILE A 152 6.02 -11.24 4.35
N LEU A 153 5.06 -11.05 3.45
CA LEU A 153 4.95 -9.89 2.57
C LEU A 153 5.04 -8.58 3.36
N HIS A 154 5.90 -7.66 2.92
CA HIS A 154 5.92 -6.29 3.44
C HIS A 154 4.66 -5.51 3.05
N GLY A 155 4.28 -4.52 3.88
CA GLY A 155 3.16 -3.62 3.58
C GLY A 155 3.39 -2.79 2.33
N GLY A 156 4.63 -2.37 2.07
CA GLY A 156 4.99 -1.57 0.90
C GLY A 156 4.61 -2.18 -0.44
N PRO A 157 5.09 -3.37 -0.80
CA PRO A 157 4.67 -4.08 -2.01
C PRO A 157 3.14 -4.30 -2.07
N ALA A 158 2.51 -4.67 -0.96
CA ALA A 158 1.07 -4.85 -0.89
C ALA A 158 0.31 -3.57 -1.27
N MET A 159 0.68 -2.44 -0.67
CA MET A 159 0.10 -1.13 -0.98
C MET A 159 0.38 -0.70 -2.42
N ALA A 160 1.56 -1.00 -2.96
CA ALA A 160 1.91 -0.71 -4.34
C ALA A 160 1.01 -1.49 -5.33
N TRP A 161 0.71 -2.75 -5.04
CA TRP A 161 -0.20 -3.56 -5.86
C TRP A 161 -1.65 -3.08 -5.77
N LEU A 162 -2.13 -2.69 -4.58
CA LEU A 162 -3.44 -2.04 -4.41
C LEU A 162 -3.53 -0.75 -5.23
N ALA A 163 -2.52 0.13 -5.11
CA ALA A 163 -2.46 1.38 -5.87
C ALA A 163 -2.42 1.14 -7.39
N LYS A 164 -1.69 0.14 -7.85
CA LYS A 164 -1.62 -0.24 -9.28
C LYS A 164 -2.98 -0.71 -9.80
N ALA A 165 -3.64 -1.62 -9.09
CA ALA A 165 -4.95 -2.12 -9.48
C ALA A 165 -6.01 -1.00 -9.47
N GLY A 166 -6.00 -0.16 -8.45
CA GLY A 166 -6.88 1.00 -8.34
C GLY A 166 -6.66 2.03 -9.45
N PHE A 167 -5.40 2.32 -9.79
CA PHE A 167 -5.06 3.19 -10.92
C PHE A 167 -5.63 2.67 -12.25
N VAL A 168 -5.50 1.36 -12.52
CA VAL A 168 -6.03 0.75 -13.72
C VAL A 168 -7.56 0.82 -13.76
N ALA A 169 -8.24 0.55 -12.64
CA ALA A 169 -9.69 0.66 -12.55
C ALA A 169 -10.17 2.09 -12.79
N ALA A 170 -9.54 3.07 -12.13
CA ALA A 170 -9.84 4.49 -12.28
C ALA A 170 -9.64 4.96 -13.73
N THR A 171 -8.50 4.66 -14.33
CA THR A 171 -8.16 5.07 -15.71
C THR A 171 -9.11 4.45 -16.73
N ARG A 172 -9.43 3.16 -16.59
CA ARG A 172 -10.38 2.47 -17.49
C ARG A 172 -11.77 3.08 -17.43
N HIS A 173 -12.20 3.50 -16.25
CA HIS A 173 -13.52 4.09 -16.06
C HIS A 173 -13.59 5.53 -16.57
N MET A 174 -12.64 6.39 -16.13
CA MET A 174 -12.66 7.82 -16.45
C MET A 174 -12.20 8.13 -17.87
N ARG A 175 -11.37 7.28 -18.48
CA ARG A 175 -10.70 7.54 -19.77
C ARG A 175 -9.93 8.86 -19.78
N ARG A 176 -9.39 9.22 -18.64
CA ARG A 176 -8.59 10.42 -18.37
C ARG A 176 -7.36 10.04 -17.60
N THR A 177 -6.40 10.93 -17.59
CA THR A 177 -5.21 10.79 -16.78
C THR A 177 -5.52 11.07 -15.31
N VAL A 178 -5.18 10.13 -14.45
CA VAL A 178 -5.47 10.23 -13.02
C VAL A 178 -4.22 10.04 -12.18
N VAL A 179 -4.21 10.66 -11.02
CA VAL A 179 -3.21 10.45 -9.97
C VAL A 179 -3.90 10.11 -8.66
N MET A 180 -3.23 9.38 -7.80
CA MET A 180 -3.73 9.05 -6.46
C MET A 180 -3.70 10.32 -5.59
N ALA A 181 -4.84 10.65 -4.98
CA ALA A 181 -4.99 11.81 -4.13
C ALA A 181 -5.05 11.44 -2.64
N SER A 182 -5.65 10.30 -2.32
CA SER A 182 -5.68 9.79 -0.95
C SER A 182 -6.00 8.30 -0.91
N SER A 183 -5.74 7.68 0.23
CA SER A 183 -6.31 6.39 0.61
C SER A 183 -6.95 6.49 1.98
N GLU A 184 -8.03 5.74 2.19
CA GLU A 184 -8.57 5.53 3.51
C GLU A 184 -7.66 4.60 4.33
N ARG A 185 -7.98 4.40 5.61
CA ARG A 185 -7.26 3.50 6.49
C ARG A 185 -7.17 2.10 5.88
N MET A 186 -5.99 1.48 6.01
CA MET A 186 -5.73 0.08 5.65
C MET A 186 -5.38 -0.70 6.91
N ASP A 187 -6.08 -1.80 7.15
CA ASP A 187 -5.75 -2.76 8.21
C ASP A 187 -5.27 -4.06 7.56
N PHE A 188 -4.09 -4.52 7.95
CA PHE A 188 -3.51 -5.79 7.50
C PHE A 188 -3.97 -6.89 8.45
N VAL A 189 -5.03 -7.61 8.06
CA VAL A 189 -5.75 -8.56 8.92
C VAL A 189 -5.21 -9.98 8.83
N ALA A 190 -4.52 -10.33 7.73
CA ALA A 190 -3.86 -11.61 7.56
C ALA A 190 -2.55 -11.48 6.77
N PRO A 191 -1.54 -12.30 7.07
CA PRO A 191 -0.28 -12.31 6.32
C PRO A 191 -0.44 -13.00 4.97
N ALA A 192 0.35 -12.56 3.98
CA ALA A 192 0.66 -13.32 2.78
C ALA A 192 2.10 -13.82 2.87
N HIS A 193 2.36 -15.06 2.47
CA HIS A 193 3.66 -15.71 2.61
C HIS A 193 4.37 -15.89 1.26
N VAL A 194 5.71 -15.98 1.31
CA VAL A 194 6.52 -16.31 0.14
C VAL A 194 6.00 -17.59 -0.51
N GLY A 195 5.83 -17.55 -1.83
CA GLY A 195 5.30 -18.65 -2.64
C GLY A 195 3.77 -18.64 -2.78
N GLU A 196 3.05 -17.84 -2.03
CA GLU A 196 1.60 -17.66 -2.23
C GLU A 196 1.31 -16.74 -3.40
N VAL A 197 0.13 -16.93 -4.00
CA VAL A 197 -0.43 -16.05 -5.02
C VAL A 197 -1.25 -14.97 -4.32
N VAL A 198 -0.99 -13.73 -4.63
CA VAL A 198 -1.79 -12.59 -4.18
C VAL A 198 -2.66 -12.12 -5.34
N GLU A 199 -3.95 -12.01 -5.11
CA GLU A 199 -4.91 -11.40 -6.05
C GLU A 199 -5.41 -10.08 -5.47
N VAL A 200 -5.29 -9.00 -6.24
CA VAL A 200 -5.91 -7.72 -5.92
C VAL A 200 -7.11 -7.51 -6.82
N ILE A 201 -8.27 -7.34 -6.21
CA ILE A 201 -9.53 -7.05 -6.90
C ILE A 201 -9.87 -5.60 -6.64
N ALA A 202 -9.96 -4.80 -7.70
CA ALA A 202 -10.27 -3.37 -7.62
C ALA A 202 -11.51 -3.04 -8.45
N HIS A 203 -12.44 -2.28 -7.87
CA HIS A 203 -13.66 -1.84 -8.53
C HIS A 203 -14.03 -0.41 -8.12
N VAL A 204 -14.69 0.29 -9.03
CA VAL A 204 -15.15 1.67 -8.79
C VAL A 204 -16.37 1.66 -7.89
N THR A 205 -16.35 2.45 -6.82
CA THR A 205 -17.45 2.59 -5.87
C THR A 205 -18.14 3.96 -5.94
N ARG A 206 -17.40 4.99 -6.38
CA ARG A 206 -17.96 6.34 -6.47
C ARG A 206 -17.26 7.12 -7.60
N VAL A 207 -18.05 7.89 -8.34
CA VAL A 207 -17.57 8.78 -9.41
C VAL A 207 -18.03 10.19 -9.11
N GLY A 208 -17.09 11.14 -9.06
CA GLY A 208 -17.32 12.58 -8.99
C GLY A 208 -16.92 13.28 -10.29
N ASN A 209 -16.99 14.60 -10.33
CA ASN A 209 -16.64 15.35 -11.54
C ASN A 209 -15.18 15.21 -11.96
N ARG A 210 -14.26 15.24 -11.01
CA ARG A 210 -12.80 15.13 -11.21
C ARG A 210 -12.16 14.05 -10.33
N SER A 211 -12.96 13.32 -9.56
CA SER A 211 -12.47 12.29 -8.63
C SER A 211 -13.20 10.99 -8.83
N ILE A 212 -12.54 9.89 -8.52
CA ILE A 212 -13.07 8.55 -8.54
C ILE A 212 -12.56 7.78 -7.34
N THR A 213 -13.46 7.08 -6.66
CA THR A 213 -13.11 6.20 -5.54
C THR A 213 -13.15 4.76 -6.02
N VAL A 214 -12.08 4.04 -5.71
CA VAL A 214 -11.90 2.63 -6.05
C VAL A 214 -11.72 1.85 -4.77
N GLN A 215 -12.54 0.84 -4.55
CA GLN A 215 -12.32 -0.17 -3.54
C GLN A 215 -11.32 -1.19 -4.07
N ALA A 216 -10.30 -1.52 -3.29
CA ALA A 216 -9.29 -2.50 -3.63
C ALA A 216 -9.11 -3.48 -2.47
N ASP A 217 -9.29 -4.77 -2.75
CA ASP A 217 -9.18 -5.86 -1.79
C ASP A 217 -8.05 -6.80 -2.21
N MET A 218 -7.16 -7.12 -1.29
CA MET A 218 -6.04 -8.02 -1.53
C MET A 218 -6.27 -9.36 -0.82
N TRP A 219 -6.25 -10.40 -1.60
CA TRP A 219 -6.39 -11.79 -1.16
C TRP A 219 -5.08 -12.54 -1.34
N SER A 220 -4.77 -13.46 -0.45
CA SER A 220 -3.69 -14.43 -0.59
C SER A 220 -4.26 -15.83 -0.72
N GLU A 221 -3.67 -16.63 -1.60
CA GLU A 221 -4.05 -18.01 -1.87
C GLU A 221 -2.83 -18.93 -1.81
N SER A 222 -2.94 -20.00 -1.05
CA SER A 222 -1.93 -21.05 -1.02
C SER A 222 -2.01 -21.90 -2.30
N PRO A 223 -0.94 -22.00 -3.11
CA PRO A 223 -0.96 -22.81 -4.32
C PRO A 223 -1.01 -24.31 -4.02
N VAL A 224 -0.69 -24.72 -2.79
CA VAL A 224 -0.68 -26.13 -2.38
C VAL A 224 -2.07 -26.60 -1.91
N THR A 225 -2.76 -25.75 -1.12
CA THR A 225 -4.04 -26.14 -0.50
C THR A 225 -5.24 -25.47 -1.13
N GLY A 226 -5.06 -24.42 -1.94
CA GLY A 226 -6.13 -23.57 -2.45
C GLY A 226 -6.79 -22.69 -1.37
N ALA A 227 -6.29 -22.73 -0.13
CA ALA A 227 -6.83 -21.91 0.96
C ALA A 227 -6.63 -20.44 0.65
N ARG A 228 -7.72 -19.67 0.72
CA ARG A 228 -7.76 -18.26 0.38
C ARG A 228 -8.17 -17.42 1.58
N ARG A 229 -7.50 -16.26 1.78
CA ARG A 229 -7.79 -15.33 2.87
C ARG A 229 -7.64 -13.87 2.44
N LEU A 230 -8.51 -13.00 2.97
CA LEU A 230 -8.37 -11.56 2.81
C LEU A 230 -7.18 -11.07 3.65
N CYS A 231 -6.25 -10.35 3.04
CA CYS A 231 -5.09 -9.79 3.70
C CYS A 231 -5.28 -8.32 4.10
N THR A 232 -5.84 -7.53 3.20
CA THR A 232 -6.12 -6.11 3.44
C THR A 232 -7.14 -5.58 2.45
N SER A 233 -7.76 -4.46 2.80
CA SER A 233 -8.76 -3.76 2.00
C SER A 233 -8.63 -2.26 2.19
N SER A 234 -8.82 -1.47 1.14
CA SER A 234 -8.82 -0.01 1.24
C SER A 234 -9.59 0.66 0.11
N SER A 235 -10.15 1.83 0.41
CA SER A 235 -10.69 2.75 -0.58
C SER A 235 -9.62 3.76 -1.00
N LEU A 236 -9.37 3.83 -2.30
CA LEU A 236 -8.36 4.67 -2.93
C LEU A 236 -9.04 5.76 -3.75
N VAL A 237 -8.65 7.01 -3.57
CA VAL A 237 -9.21 8.14 -4.32
C VAL A 237 -8.20 8.61 -5.36
N TYR A 238 -8.66 8.67 -6.60
CA TYR A 238 -7.90 9.20 -7.73
C TYR A 238 -8.56 10.47 -8.24
N VAL A 239 -7.76 11.41 -8.73
CA VAL A 239 -8.23 12.67 -9.31
C VAL A 239 -7.69 12.83 -10.72
N SER A 240 -8.53 13.39 -11.61
CA SER A 240 -8.11 13.75 -12.96
C SER A 240 -7.20 14.97 -12.92
N VAL A 241 -6.08 14.89 -13.64
CA VAL A 241 -5.07 15.94 -13.79
C VAL A 241 -5.02 16.50 -15.21
N ASP A 242 -6.15 16.42 -15.93
CA ASP A 242 -6.24 17.00 -17.26
C ASP A 242 -5.99 18.51 -17.19
N HIS A 243 -5.15 18.98 -18.11
CA HIS A 243 -4.88 20.38 -18.37
C HIS A 243 -5.89 20.95 -19.37
#